data_835e72567292d92742ff80e048b814ca
#
_entry.id   835e72567292d92742ff80e048b814ca
#
_cell.length_a   1.000
_cell.length_b   1.000
_cell.length_c   1.000
_cell.angle_alpha   90.00
_cell.angle_beta   90.00
_cell.angle_gamma   90.00
#
_symmetry.space_group_name_H-M   'P 1'
#
loop_
_entity.id
_entity.type
_entity.pdbx_description
1 polymer ?
#
loop_
_entity_poly.entity_id
_entity_poly.type
_entity_poly.pdbx_seq_one_letter_code
_entity_poly.pdbx_strand_id
1 'polypeptide(L)'
;MESASALVRELYSRGDEHLWESAAPYYAAVGELMASTGLSYAAMGLFSTATEDDTTSDADRGMRYEPAEGVAHCAFTVGIIPTDQSDADTDVVAQGILAALSGDPYNNAIWVDLPCGPAVSCITLREYPVNAAATSDSEETKLLTGQIQVHVPFPTGPYTAVFTLNTPSMDHWTEIYRLMSAVLQTLSFDDPLGDQDRG
;
A
#
# COMPACT_ATOMS: atom_id res chain seq x y z
N MET A 1 -11.31 -15.44 -14.85
CA MET A 1 -12.42 -14.59 -15.32
C MET A 1 -13.56 -14.50 -14.30
N GLU A 2 -13.97 -15.56 -13.63
CA GLU A 2 -15.06 -15.55 -12.63
C GLU A 2 -14.77 -14.63 -11.45
N SER A 3 -13.53 -14.62 -10.93
CA SER A 3 -13.10 -13.75 -9.83
C SER A 3 -13.09 -12.26 -10.20
N ALA A 4 -12.71 -11.90 -11.45
CA ALA A 4 -12.71 -10.52 -11.92
C ALA A 4 -14.15 -9.98 -12.06
N SER A 5 -15.08 -10.81 -12.53
CA SER A 5 -16.49 -10.44 -12.63
C SER A 5 -17.13 -10.26 -11.25
N ALA A 6 -16.74 -11.07 -10.26
CA ALA A 6 -17.20 -10.93 -8.88
C ALA A 6 -16.68 -9.62 -8.25
N LEU A 7 -15.40 -9.33 -8.45
CA LEU A 7 -14.78 -8.07 -7.98
C LEU A 7 -15.46 -6.84 -8.59
N VAL A 8 -15.72 -6.85 -9.90
CA VAL A 8 -16.39 -5.74 -10.58
C VAL A 8 -17.80 -5.53 -10.06
N ARG A 9 -18.55 -6.60 -9.80
CA ARG A 9 -19.90 -6.51 -9.19
C ARG A 9 -19.85 -5.89 -7.79
N GLU A 10 -18.84 -6.20 -7.01
CA GLU A 10 -18.66 -5.62 -5.67
C GLU A 10 -18.30 -4.14 -5.74
N LEU A 11 -17.37 -3.76 -6.60
CA LEU A 11 -16.93 -2.36 -6.79
C LEU A 11 -18.04 -1.48 -7.38
N TYR A 12 -18.82 -2.02 -8.31
CA TYR A 12 -19.89 -1.29 -9.00
C TYR A 12 -21.28 -1.79 -8.60
N SER A 13 -21.47 -2.15 -7.34
CA SER A 13 -22.73 -2.72 -6.81
C SER A 13 -23.99 -1.87 -7.07
N ARG A 14 -23.81 -0.58 -7.41
CA ARG A 14 -24.87 0.35 -7.77
C ARG A 14 -24.90 0.73 -9.26
N GLY A 15 -24.07 0.06 -10.08
CA GLY A 15 -23.93 0.33 -11.51
C GLY A 15 -24.82 -0.55 -12.39
N ASP A 16 -24.94 -0.16 -13.67
CA ASP A 16 -25.62 -0.93 -14.69
C ASP A 16 -24.82 -2.18 -15.05
N GLU A 17 -25.49 -3.31 -15.32
CA GLU A 17 -24.87 -4.61 -15.64
C GLU A 17 -23.94 -4.52 -16.88
N HIS A 18 -24.25 -3.66 -17.85
CA HIS A 18 -23.38 -3.38 -18.99
C HIS A 18 -22.01 -2.82 -18.62
N LEU A 19 -21.88 -2.11 -17.50
CA LEU A 19 -20.60 -1.62 -17.00
C LEU A 19 -19.74 -2.77 -16.49
N TRP A 20 -20.34 -3.80 -15.92
CA TRP A 20 -19.61 -4.95 -15.37
C TRP A 20 -18.99 -5.80 -16.47
N GLU A 21 -19.75 -6.06 -17.55
CA GLU A 21 -19.25 -6.83 -18.69
C GLU A 21 -18.08 -6.13 -19.39
N SER A 22 -18.16 -4.80 -19.54
CA SER A 22 -17.08 -4.02 -20.16
C SER A 22 -15.85 -3.85 -19.26
N ALA A 23 -16.03 -3.81 -17.95
CA ALA A 23 -14.93 -3.62 -16.98
C ALA A 23 -14.20 -4.92 -16.63
N ALA A 24 -14.88 -6.07 -16.64
CA ALA A 24 -14.31 -7.35 -16.22
C ALA A 24 -13.00 -7.74 -16.94
N PRO A 25 -12.87 -7.60 -18.27
CA PRO A 25 -11.62 -7.89 -18.98
C PRO A 25 -10.45 -6.99 -18.54
N TYR A 26 -10.74 -5.72 -18.24
CA TYR A 26 -9.75 -4.77 -17.76
C TYR A 26 -9.20 -5.19 -16.39
N TYR A 27 -10.09 -5.51 -15.44
CA TYR A 27 -9.67 -6.00 -14.11
C TYR A 27 -8.98 -7.35 -14.17
N ALA A 28 -9.35 -8.23 -15.11
CA ALA A 28 -8.63 -9.47 -15.34
C ALA A 28 -7.18 -9.21 -15.80
N ALA A 29 -6.98 -8.29 -16.77
CA ALA A 29 -5.65 -7.93 -17.24
C ALA A 29 -4.80 -7.26 -16.13
N VAL A 30 -5.41 -6.42 -15.30
CA VAL A 30 -4.74 -5.83 -14.13
C VAL A 30 -4.33 -6.93 -13.15
N GLY A 31 -5.20 -7.91 -12.87
CA GLY A 31 -4.88 -9.06 -12.02
C GLY A 31 -3.73 -9.92 -12.55
N GLU A 32 -3.69 -10.16 -13.86
CA GLU A 32 -2.56 -10.87 -14.49
C GLU A 32 -1.26 -10.08 -14.40
N LEU A 33 -1.31 -8.75 -14.60
CA LEU A 33 -0.14 -7.88 -14.43
C LEU A 33 0.36 -7.90 -12.99
N MET A 34 -0.54 -7.78 -12.01
CA MET A 34 -0.20 -7.87 -10.59
C MET A 34 0.47 -9.21 -10.27
N ALA A 35 -0.12 -10.32 -10.70
CA ALA A 35 0.44 -11.65 -10.47
C ALA A 35 1.82 -11.82 -11.11
N SER A 36 2.03 -11.29 -12.32
CA SER A 36 3.34 -11.35 -13.01
C SER A 36 4.44 -10.54 -12.31
N THR A 37 4.08 -9.53 -11.52
CA THR A 37 5.01 -8.70 -10.75
C THR A 37 5.17 -9.16 -9.29
N GLY A 38 4.54 -10.29 -8.90
CA GLY A 38 4.52 -10.78 -7.52
C GLY A 38 3.63 -9.95 -6.60
N LEU A 39 2.80 -9.06 -7.14
CA LEU A 39 1.87 -8.25 -6.37
C LEU A 39 0.60 -9.04 -6.09
N SER A 40 0.31 -9.29 -4.81
CA SER A 40 -0.82 -10.10 -4.35
C SER A 40 -2.04 -9.27 -3.99
N TYR A 41 -1.84 -8.02 -3.59
CA TYR A 41 -2.92 -7.13 -3.16
C TYR A 41 -2.58 -5.67 -3.46
N ALA A 42 -3.58 -4.88 -3.84
CA ALA A 42 -3.47 -3.43 -3.97
C ALA A 42 -4.77 -2.75 -3.53
N ALA A 43 -4.65 -1.65 -2.80
CA ALA A 43 -5.75 -0.83 -2.35
C ALA A 43 -5.38 0.65 -2.36
N MET A 44 -6.39 1.51 -2.46
CA MET A 44 -6.26 2.95 -2.21
C MET A 44 -7.09 3.33 -0.99
N GLY A 45 -6.49 4.08 -0.07
CA GLY A 45 -7.16 4.66 1.07
C GLY A 45 -7.39 6.16 0.86
N LEU A 46 -8.61 6.60 1.20
CA LEU A 46 -8.99 8.01 1.28
C LEU A 46 -9.47 8.27 2.70
N PHE A 47 -8.89 9.25 3.35
CA PHE A 47 -9.15 9.56 4.75
C PHE A 47 -9.61 11.01 4.86
N SER A 48 -10.74 11.25 5.52
CA SER A 48 -11.14 12.60 5.89
C SER A 48 -10.20 13.13 6.97
N THR A 49 -9.64 14.29 6.73
CA THR A 49 -8.77 15.02 7.68
C THR A 49 -9.47 16.23 8.27
N ALA A 50 -10.74 16.48 7.87
CA ALA A 50 -11.56 17.56 8.43
C ALA A 50 -11.78 17.31 9.92
N THR A 51 -11.37 18.24 10.76
CA THR A 51 -11.77 18.30 12.17
C THR A 51 -13.19 18.81 12.26
N GLU A 52 -13.97 18.34 13.26
CA GLU A 52 -15.39 18.76 13.45
C GLU A 52 -15.60 20.27 13.61
N ASP A 53 -14.50 21.04 13.83
CA ASP A 53 -14.52 22.50 13.97
C ASP A 53 -14.50 23.27 12.64
N ASP A 54 -14.28 22.62 11.48
CA ASP A 54 -14.19 23.28 10.17
C ASP A 54 -15.55 23.57 9.50
N THR A 55 -16.65 23.59 10.24
CA THR A 55 -17.99 23.91 9.73
C THR A 55 -18.23 25.42 9.47
N THR A 56 -17.20 26.23 9.28
CA THR A 56 -17.38 27.64 8.90
C THR A 56 -17.41 27.83 7.39
N SER A 57 -18.65 27.99 6.91
CA SER A 57 -19.14 28.74 5.72
C SER A 57 -18.39 28.61 4.39
N ASP A 58 -18.95 27.76 3.58
CA ASP A 58 -18.60 27.43 2.18
C ASP A 58 -19.16 28.43 1.15
N ALA A 59 -19.19 29.73 1.45
CA ALA A 59 -19.90 30.70 0.61
C ALA A 59 -19.04 31.53 -0.36
N ASP A 60 -17.69 31.38 -0.36
CA ASP A 60 -16.82 32.26 -1.15
C ASP A 60 -15.60 31.61 -1.82
N ARG A 61 -15.67 30.31 -2.18
CA ARG A 61 -14.60 29.64 -2.93
C ARG A 61 -14.95 29.52 -4.41
N GLY A 62 -14.44 30.47 -5.19
CA GLY A 62 -14.40 30.38 -6.64
C GLY A 62 -13.63 29.14 -7.11
N MET A 63 -14.03 28.56 -8.28
CA MET A 63 -13.46 27.37 -8.91
C MET A 63 -11.93 27.46 -9.07
N ARG A 64 -11.18 27.13 -8.03
CA ARG A 64 -9.80 26.65 -8.12
C ARG A 64 -9.82 25.17 -7.78
N TYR A 65 -9.21 24.37 -8.62
CA TYR A 65 -8.92 22.97 -8.34
C TYR A 65 -7.76 22.95 -7.32
N GLU A 66 -8.09 23.24 -6.06
CA GLU A 66 -7.20 22.95 -4.94
C GLU A 66 -7.43 21.48 -4.57
N PRO A 67 -6.37 20.69 -4.28
CA PRO A 67 -6.55 19.37 -3.72
C PRO A 67 -7.46 19.53 -2.51
N ALA A 68 -8.54 18.74 -2.45
CA ALA A 68 -9.58 18.89 -1.46
C ALA A 68 -8.94 18.98 -0.07
N GLU A 69 -8.90 20.20 0.50
CA GLU A 69 -8.49 20.42 1.88
C GLU A 69 -9.34 19.47 2.73
N GLY A 70 -8.68 18.64 3.53
CA GLY A 70 -9.35 17.68 4.39
C GLY A 70 -9.43 16.25 3.87
N VAL A 71 -8.72 15.86 2.79
CA VAL A 71 -8.61 14.46 2.35
C VAL A 71 -7.16 14.05 2.19
N ALA A 72 -6.71 13.11 3.02
CA ALA A 72 -5.45 12.41 2.84
C ALA A 72 -5.67 11.12 2.05
N HIS A 73 -4.70 10.75 1.22
CA HIS A 73 -4.75 9.53 0.42
C HIS A 73 -3.44 8.76 0.47
N CYS A 74 -3.57 7.44 0.39
CA CYS A 74 -2.43 6.55 0.28
C CYS A 74 -2.75 5.38 -0.65
N ALA A 75 -1.70 4.80 -1.23
CA ALA A 75 -1.76 3.54 -1.94
C ALA A 75 -1.09 2.46 -1.08
N PHE A 76 -1.76 1.33 -0.90
CA PHE A 76 -1.26 0.19 -0.16
C PHE A 76 -1.15 -1.02 -1.07
N THR A 77 -0.02 -1.71 -1.01
CA THR A 77 0.20 -2.94 -1.79
C THR A 77 0.86 -4.01 -0.94
N VAL A 78 0.58 -5.27 -1.28
CA VAL A 78 1.27 -6.43 -0.73
C VAL A 78 1.85 -7.23 -1.88
N GLY A 79 3.16 -7.41 -1.88
CA GLY A 79 3.88 -8.27 -2.82
C GLY A 79 4.46 -9.48 -2.10
N ILE A 80 4.60 -10.59 -2.82
CA ILE A 80 5.33 -11.78 -2.36
C ILE A 80 6.52 -11.95 -3.27
N ILE A 81 7.71 -11.90 -2.70
CA ILE A 81 8.96 -12.08 -3.43
C ILE A 81 9.65 -13.38 -3.01
N PRO A 82 10.18 -14.16 -3.97
CA PRO A 82 10.99 -15.32 -3.63
C PRO A 82 12.32 -14.87 -3.02
N THR A 83 12.81 -15.67 -2.06
CA THR A 83 14.16 -15.53 -1.49
C THR A 83 14.95 -16.78 -1.83
N ASP A 84 16.26 -16.62 -2.04
CA ASP A 84 17.14 -17.77 -2.41
C ASP A 84 17.41 -18.72 -1.23
N GLN A 85 16.86 -18.46 -0.06
CA GLN A 85 17.17 -19.17 1.19
C GLN A 85 15.94 -19.93 1.70
N SER A 86 15.73 -21.14 1.17
CA SER A 86 14.56 -21.98 1.51
C SER A 86 14.56 -22.53 2.95
N ASP A 87 15.73 -22.61 3.60
CA ASP A 87 15.90 -23.24 4.92
C ASP A 87 16.53 -22.27 5.95
N ALA A 88 16.61 -20.99 5.64
CA ALA A 88 17.18 -20.01 6.55
C ALA A 88 16.18 -19.61 7.63
N ASP A 89 16.69 -19.40 8.83
CA ASP A 89 15.96 -18.77 9.92
C ASP A 89 15.46 -17.37 9.48
N THR A 90 14.23 -17.01 9.85
CA THR A 90 13.64 -15.72 9.53
C THR A 90 14.47 -14.55 10.01
N ASP A 91 15.16 -14.69 11.16
CA ASP A 91 16.12 -13.70 11.67
C ASP A 91 17.28 -13.47 10.71
N VAL A 92 17.83 -14.54 10.14
CA VAL A 92 18.94 -14.45 9.17
C VAL A 92 18.47 -13.78 7.89
N VAL A 93 17.28 -14.13 7.41
CA VAL A 93 16.70 -13.50 6.22
C VAL A 93 16.46 -12.01 6.46
N ALA A 94 15.84 -11.64 7.60
CA ALA A 94 15.61 -10.26 7.96
C ALA A 94 16.90 -9.46 8.11
N GLN A 95 17.97 -10.03 8.71
CA GLN A 95 19.29 -9.40 8.77
C GLN A 95 19.88 -9.14 7.38
N GLY A 96 19.75 -10.10 6.48
CA GLY A 96 20.19 -9.94 5.09
C GLY A 96 19.44 -8.82 4.36
N ILE A 97 18.12 -8.74 4.54
CA ILE A 97 17.28 -7.65 4.00
C ILE A 97 17.69 -6.31 4.59
N LEU A 98 17.88 -6.24 5.92
CA LEU A 98 18.31 -5.01 6.60
C LEU A 98 19.65 -4.52 6.05
N ALA A 99 20.62 -5.43 5.90
CA ALA A 99 21.93 -5.09 5.35
C ALA A 99 21.83 -4.57 3.91
N ALA A 100 21.02 -5.23 3.07
CA ALA A 100 20.82 -4.82 1.68
C ALA A 100 20.16 -3.43 1.56
N LEU A 101 19.11 -3.18 2.34
CA LEU A 101 18.40 -1.89 2.32
C LEU A 101 19.22 -0.75 2.91
N SER A 102 20.01 -1.03 3.95
CA SER A 102 20.90 -0.04 4.58
C SER A 102 22.10 0.36 3.71
N GLY A 103 22.33 -0.35 2.62
CA GLY A 103 23.37 0.00 1.63
C GLY A 103 23.03 1.26 0.81
N ASP A 104 21.77 1.65 0.74
CA ASP A 104 21.33 2.87 0.08
C ASP A 104 21.19 4.00 1.13
N PRO A 105 21.93 5.13 1.00
CA PRO A 105 21.88 6.24 1.96
C PRO A 105 20.52 6.95 2.02
N TYR A 106 19.66 6.76 1.03
CA TYR A 106 18.30 7.33 1.01
C TYR A 106 17.27 6.48 1.74
N ASN A 107 17.65 5.26 2.15
CA ASN A 107 16.81 4.36 2.89
C ASN A 107 17.02 4.52 4.40
N ASN A 108 15.93 4.71 5.14
CA ASN A 108 15.94 4.56 6.58
C ASN A 108 15.39 3.17 6.93
N ALA A 109 16.27 2.17 6.94
CA ALA A 109 15.94 0.79 7.22
C ALA A 109 16.20 0.46 8.68
N ILE A 110 15.22 -0.15 9.37
CA ILE A 110 15.30 -0.57 10.77
C ILE A 110 14.71 -1.97 10.96
N TRP A 111 15.25 -2.68 11.94
CA TRP A 111 14.66 -3.92 12.43
C TRP A 111 13.37 -3.65 13.20
N VAL A 112 12.37 -4.51 13.02
CA VAL A 112 11.07 -4.43 13.71
C VAL A 112 10.67 -5.85 14.14
N ASP A 113 10.26 -6.00 15.40
CA ASP A 113 9.66 -7.24 15.90
C ASP A 113 8.13 -7.13 15.79
N LEU A 114 7.55 -7.97 14.92
CA LEU A 114 6.10 -8.10 14.75
C LEU A 114 5.58 -9.34 15.48
N PRO A 115 4.26 -9.43 15.79
CA PRO A 115 3.68 -10.63 16.37
C PRO A 115 3.93 -11.91 15.55
N CYS A 116 4.04 -11.78 14.24
CA CYS A 116 4.31 -12.89 13.32
C CYS A 116 5.79 -13.22 13.15
N GLY A 117 6.72 -12.46 13.73
CA GLY A 117 8.16 -12.68 13.64
C GLY A 117 8.96 -11.43 13.27
N PRO A 118 10.27 -11.61 12.98
CA PRO A 118 11.16 -10.50 12.63
C PRO A 118 10.79 -9.90 11.28
N ALA A 119 10.95 -8.58 11.17
CA ALA A 119 10.69 -7.82 9.97
C ALA A 119 11.69 -6.67 9.79
N VAL A 120 11.72 -6.10 8.60
CA VAL A 120 12.52 -4.89 8.30
C VAL A 120 11.60 -3.82 7.74
N SER A 121 11.52 -2.69 8.44
CA SER A 121 10.84 -1.50 7.96
C SER A 121 11.83 -0.58 7.27
N CYS A 122 11.49 -0.10 6.09
CA CYS A 122 12.27 0.86 5.32
C CYS A 122 11.41 2.06 4.95
N ILE A 123 11.82 3.25 5.35
CA ILE A 123 11.15 4.50 5.01
C ILE A 123 12.00 5.23 3.99
N THR A 124 11.37 5.67 2.89
CA THR A 124 11.99 6.49 1.85
C THR A 124 11.13 7.70 1.51
N LEU A 125 11.80 8.82 1.22
CA LEU A 125 11.15 10.00 0.65
C LEU A 125 11.62 10.15 -0.79
N ARG A 126 10.67 10.37 -1.71
CA ARG A 126 10.95 10.53 -3.13
C ARG A 126 10.26 11.77 -3.69
N GLU A 127 10.98 12.51 -4.51
CA GLU A 127 10.42 13.60 -5.29
C GLU A 127 10.15 13.14 -6.73
N TYR A 128 8.94 13.36 -7.20
CA TYR A 128 8.55 13.07 -8.58
C TYR A 128 8.29 14.38 -9.32
N PRO A 129 8.90 14.60 -10.49
CA PRO A 129 8.54 15.74 -11.32
C PRO A 129 7.11 15.51 -11.86
N VAL A 130 6.22 16.46 -11.62
CA VAL A 130 4.88 16.47 -12.21
C VAL A 130 4.96 17.19 -13.54
N ASN A 131 4.63 16.51 -14.64
CA ASN A 131 4.68 17.09 -15.97
C ASN A 131 3.75 18.30 -16.06
N ALA A 132 4.28 19.45 -16.52
CA ALA A 132 3.56 20.71 -16.74
C ALA A 132 2.32 20.58 -17.66
N ALA A 133 2.17 19.49 -18.42
CA ALA A 133 0.97 19.21 -19.21
C ALA A 133 -0.28 18.90 -18.34
N ALA A 134 -0.09 18.55 -17.05
CA ALA A 134 -1.17 18.26 -16.12
C ALA A 134 -1.50 19.47 -15.20
N THR A 135 -0.64 20.49 -15.18
CA THR A 135 -0.82 21.72 -14.40
C THR A 135 -0.75 22.92 -15.33
N SER A 136 -1.66 23.88 -15.18
CA SER A 136 -1.72 25.11 -15.98
C SER A 136 -0.54 26.07 -15.76
N ASP A 137 0.37 25.73 -14.84
CA ASP A 137 1.54 26.52 -14.49
C ASP A 137 2.81 25.98 -15.15
N SER A 138 3.59 26.87 -15.72
CA SER A 138 4.85 26.57 -16.43
C SER A 138 6.04 26.26 -15.52
N GLU A 139 5.85 26.14 -14.20
CA GLU A 139 6.89 25.72 -13.25
C GLU A 139 6.85 24.20 -13.04
N GLU A 140 8.02 23.56 -13.04
CA GLU A 140 8.18 22.15 -12.68
C GLU A 140 7.75 21.98 -11.22
N THR A 141 6.51 21.50 -11.04
CA THR A 141 6.01 21.14 -9.72
C THR A 141 6.57 19.77 -9.34
N LYS A 142 7.21 19.66 -8.18
CA LYS A 142 7.69 18.40 -7.63
C LYS A 142 6.72 17.90 -6.59
N LEU A 143 6.31 16.63 -6.74
CA LEU A 143 5.50 15.95 -5.75
C LEU A 143 6.39 15.15 -4.80
N LEU A 144 6.41 15.53 -3.54
CA LEU A 144 7.06 14.77 -2.49
C LEU A 144 6.13 13.61 -2.08
N THR A 145 6.66 12.38 -2.10
CA THR A 145 5.93 11.19 -1.70
C THR A 145 6.73 10.43 -0.64
N GLY A 146 6.06 10.11 0.46
CA GLY A 146 6.58 9.20 1.48
C GLY A 146 6.23 7.75 1.15
N GLN A 147 7.17 6.84 1.33
CA GLN A 147 6.97 5.40 1.19
C GLN A 147 7.41 4.70 2.47
N ILE A 148 6.58 3.76 2.93
CA ILE A 148 6.91 2.79 3.97
C ILE A 148 6.87 1.41 3.33
N GLN A 149 7.97 0.68 3.39
CA GLN A 149 8.02 -0.73 3.02
C GLN A 149 8.33 -1.56 4.26
N VAL A 150 7.59 -2.64 4.47
CA VAL A 150 7.89 -3.60 5.53
C VAL A 150 8.03 -4.98 4.93
N HIS A 151 9.22 -5.55 5.10
CA HIS A 151 9.61 -6.85 4.60
C HIS A 151 9.46 -7.86 5.73
N VAL A 152 8.60 -8.86 5.54
CA VAL A 152 8.28 -9.90 6.53
C VAL A 152 8.63 -11.26 5.94
N PRO A 153 9.77 -11.88 6.34
CA PRO A 153 10.10 -13.23 5.90
C PRO A 153 9.05 -14.24 6.33
N PHE A 154 8.70 -15.17 5.44
CA PHE A 154 7.83 -16.28 5.82
C PHE A 154 8.56 -17.28 6.71
N PRO A 155 7.89 -17.83 7.75
CA PRO A 155 8.47 -18.87 8.60
C PRO A 155 8.64 -20.21 7.87
N THR A 156 7.94 -20.37 6.75
CA THR A 156 7.97 -21.58 5.91
C THR A 156 8.11 -21.19 4.45
N GLY A 157 9.10 -21.81 3.77
CA GLY A 157 9.36 -21.59 2.35
C GLY A 157 10.19 -20.34 2.05
N PRO A 158 10.66 -20.22 0.80
CA PRO A 158 11.61 -19.20 0.38
C PRO A 158 10.92 -17.91 -0.07
N TYR A 159 10.11 -17.30 0.79
CA TYR A 159 9.34 -16.12 0.42
C TYR A 159 9.43 -15.02 1.48
N THR A 160 9.30 -13.79 1.04
CA THR A 160 9.13 -12.59 1.89
C THR A 160 7.90 -11.82 1.42
N ALA A 161 7.00 -11.50 2.33
CA ALA A 161 5.94 -10.53 2.07
C ALA A 161 6.50 -9.12 2.16
N VAL A 162 6.15 -8.27 1.20
CA VAL A 162 6.52 -6.86 1.18
C VAL A 162 5.24 -6.02 1.21
N PHE A 163 4.99 -5.41 2.34
CA PHE A 163 3.90 -4.46 2.54
C PHE A 163 4.41 -3.07 2.18
N THR A 164 3.79 -2.42 1.22
CA THR A 164 4.20 -1.08 0.79
C THR A 164 3.04 -0.12 0.91
N LEU A 165 3.29 1.01 1.55
CA LEU A 165 2.37 2.13 1.63
C LEU A 165 3.05 3.37 1.07
N ASN A 166 2.39 4.03 0.11
CA ASN A 166 2.85 5.27 -0.51
C ASN A 166 1.83 6.38 -0.28
N THR A 167 2.31 7.57 0.04
CA THR A 167 1.44 8.73 0.21
C THR A 167 2.12 10.03 -0.22
N PRO A 168 1.42 10.90 -0.97
CA PRO A 168 1.81 12.29 -1.14
C PRO A 168 1.31 13.21 -0.01
N SER A 169 0.42 12.71 0.87
CA SER A 169 -0.18 13.49 1.96
C SER A 169 0.75 13.54 3.17
N MET A 170 1.89 14.24 3.02
CA MET A 170 2.96 14.28 4.02
C MET A 170 2.54 14.95 5.33
N ASP A 171 1.58 15.86 5.32
CA ASP A 171 1.03 16.51 6.52
C ASP A 171 0.31 15.50 7.43
N HIS A 172 -0.11 14.35 6.87
CA HIS A 172 -0.79 13.25 7.57
C HIS A 172 0.11 12.01 7.71
N TRP A 173 1.44 12.20 7.61
CA TRP A 173 2.40 11.09 7.69
C TRP A 173 2.25 10.24 8.95
N THR A 174 2.03 10.88 10.10
CA THR A 174 1.91 10.19 11.38
C THR A 174 0.70 9.26 11.44
N GLU A 175 -0.45 9.71 10.93
CA GLU A 175 -1.70 8.93 10.88
C GLU A 175 -1.55 7.75 9.93
N ILE A 176 -0.95 7.98 8.77
CA ILE A 176 -0.70 6.97 7.74
C ILE A 176 0.30 5.92 8.24
N TYR A 177 1.36 6.35 8.93
CA TYR A 177 2.30 5.45 9.60
C TYR A 177 1.62 4.58 10.67
N ARG A 178 0.74 5.15 11.49
CA ARG A 178 -0.04 4.41 12.50
C ARG A 178 -0.98 3.38 11.85
N LEU A 179 -1.60 3.73 10.73
CA LEU A 179 -2.42 2.78 9.97
C LEU A 179 -1.61 1.57 9.54
N MET A 180 -0.42 1.78 8.92
CA MET A 180 0.48 0.70 8.53
C MET A 180 0.86 -0.17 9.74
N SER A 181 1.24 0.47 10.86
CA SER A 181 1.59 -0.24 12.09
C SER A 181 0.41 -1.08 12.61
N ALA A 182 -0.81 -0.56 12.59
CA ALA A 182 -1.99 -1.30 13.03
C ALA A 182 -2.26 -2.53 12.16
N VAL A 183 -2.12 -2.41 10.84
CA VAL A 183 -2.24 -3.56 9.91
C VAL A 183 -1.19 -4.61 10.23
N LEU A 184 0.07 -4.22 10.39
CA LEU A 184 1.17 -5.14 10.65
C LEU A 184 1.05 -5.87 12.00
N GLN A 185 0.45 -5.26 13.02
CA GLN A 185 0.18 -5.88 14.31
C GLN A 185 -0.89 -6.98 14.25
N THR A 186 -1.67 -7.05 13.18
CA THR A 186 -2.69 -8.10 12.97
C THR A 186 -2.17 -9.28 12.14
N LEU A 187 -0.94 -9.23 11.66
CA LEU A 187 -0.37 -10.30 10.83
C LEU A 187 -0.14 -11.57 11.65
N SER A 188 -0.61 -12.70 11.12
CA SER A 188 -0.32 -14.04 11.60
C SER A 188 -0.04 -14.95 10.41
N PHE A 189 0.85 -15.91 10.61
CA PHE A 189 1.09 -17.01 9.68
C PHE A 189 0.35 -18.30 10.09
N ASP A 190 -0.47 -18.23 11.15
CA ASP A 190 -1.30 -19.35 11.56
C ASP A 190 -2.37 -19.64 10.52
N ASP A 191 -2.66 -20.92 10.31
CA ASP A 191 -3.75 -21.33 9.41
C ASP A 191 -5.11 -20.90 10.00
N PRO A 192 -5.85 -19.97 9.39
CA PRO A 192 -7.13 -19.51 9.91
C PRO A 192 -8.21 -20.60 9.92
N LEU A 193 -7.98 -21.73 9.25
CA LEU A 193 -8.90 -22.88 9.19
C LEU A 193 -8.45 -24.05 10.08
N GLY A 194 -7.23 -24.00 10.64
CA GLY A 194 -6.62 -25.12 11.38
C GLY A 194 -7.29 -25.47 12.71
N ASP A 195 -8.15 -24.63 13.26
CA ASP A 195 -8.79 -24.83 14.57
C ASP A 195 -10.24 -25.37 14.49
N GLN A 196 -10.81 -25.50 13.29
CA GLN A 196 -12.20 -25.96 13.14
C GLN A 196 -12.37 -27.49 13.12
N ASP A 197 -11.29 -28.26 12.93
CA ASP A 197 -11.34 -29.74 12.85
C ASP A 197 -10.99 -30.45 14.17
N ARG A 198 -10.85 -29.75 15.29
CA ARG A 198 -10.55 -30.31 16.62
C ARG A 198 -11.70 -30.24 17.62
N GLY A 199 -12.93 -30.12 17.14
CA GLY A 199 -14.14 -30.14 17.98
C GLY A 199 -14.92 -31.44 17.90
#